data_5837b9e3f0783c255c2ab0004e4f2f8a
#
_entry.id   5837b9e3f0783c255c2ab0004e4f2f8a
#
_cell.length_a   1.000
_cell.length_b   1.000
_cell.length_c   1.000
_cell.angle_alpha   90.00
_cell.angle_beta   90.00
_cell.angle_gamma   90.00
#
_symmetry.space_group_name_H-M   'P 1'
#
loop_
_entity.id
_entity.type
_entity.pdbx_description
1 polymer ?
#
loop_
_entity_poly.entity_id
_entity_poly.type
_entity_poly.pdbx_seq_one_letter_code
_entity_poly.pdbx_strand_id
1 'polypeptide(L)'
;MSGPEAGRGKRRGRWSHFSAQNVPLLLAFLMLAGTVVFYVVLFYASLARFPGNFELTSTTNSALPLVFATVGQTIVFLCRGIDLSVGGMMDISNSLAAVKMQDGGIGSMVGWSAIILLIGAVGGLLNGLLVAVGRLQPIVVTLATLSIYQGIAIKILPEPGGKIPPGYTAFLTNTSYPSALIFVALLILFWLVFRRTSFGVAIYAIGNDEEAARANGVRTTRTRVGAYVMGGVFAAAAGLFLAATTTGGDATAGDSFTLTSIAAAFLGGTTIFGGRGSALGSIAGAFVLSILISVLFFAGIDPLYQSFYQGLFLILAVVIGVLVGRLVGRKR
;
A
#
# COMPACT_ATOMS: atom_id res chain seq x y z
N MET A 1 -11.68 50.89 -43.52
CA MET A 1 -10.51 49.98 -43.54
C MET A 1 -10.04 49.73 -42.12
N SER A 2 -10.56 48.69 -41.52
CA SER A 2 -10.15 48.25 -40.16
C SER A 2 -9.65 46.82 -40.33
N GLY A 3 -8.33 46.63 -40.15
CA GLY A 3 -7.67 45.35 -40.23
C GLY A 3 -8.01 44.38 -39.08
N PRO A 4 -7.98 43.08 -39.26
CA PRO A 4 -8.29 42.12 -38.23
C PRO A 4 -7.12 41.98 -37.25
N GLU A 5 -7.39 42.21 -35.96
CA GLU A 5 -6.48 41.89 -34.87
C GLU A 5 -6.28 40.36 -34.78
N ALA A 6 -5.09 39.94 -35.14
CA ALA A 6 -4.65 38.56 -35.01
C ALA A 6 -4.56 38.18 -33.53
N GLY A 7 -5.50 37.36 -33.07
CA GLY A 7 -5.51 36.83 -31.70
C GLY A 7 -4.22 36.03 -31.42
N ARG A 8 -3.38 36.62 -30.54
CA ARG A 8 -2.25 35.97 -29.90
C ARG A 8 -2.77 34.88 -28.95
N GLY A 9 -3.04 33.69 -29.49
CA GLY A 9 -3.25 32.50 -28.68
C GLY A 9 -2.03 32.24 -27.83
N LYS A 10 -2.12 32.56 -26.53
CA LYS A 10 -1.11 32.17 -25.53
C LYS A 10 -0.95 30.65 -25.59
N ARG A 11 0.14 30.17 -26.17
CA ARG A 11 0.63 28.79 -26.00
C ARG A 11 0.87 28.57 -24.52
N ARG A 12 -0.19 28.15 -23.79
CA ARG A 12 -0.06 27.68 -22.40
C ARG A 12 0.79 26.41 -22.44
N GLY A 13 2.00 26.56 -21.92
CA GLY A 13 3.03 25.56 -22.05
C GLY A 13 2.64 24.20 -21.45
N ARG A 14 2.91 23.17 -22.20
CA ARG A 14 2.83 21.74 -21.86
C ARG A 14 3.54 21.40 -20.53
N TRP A 15 4.44 22.27 -20.09
CA TRP A 15 5.21 22.18 -18.85
C TRP A 15 4.40 22.50 -17.57
N SER A 16 3.37 23.35 -17.66
CA SER A 16 2.55 23.73 -16.50
C SER A 16 1.61 22.60 -16.04
N HIS A 17 1.13 21.76 -16.96
CA HIS A 17 0.30 20.60 -16.62
C HIS A 17 1.11 19.46 -16.00
N PHE A 18 2.35 19.24 -16.48
CA PHE A 18 3.23 18.19 -15.97
C PHE A 18 3.63 18.45 -14.52
N SER A 19 3.89 19.70 -14.12
CA SER A 19 4.29 20.06 -12.76
C SER A 19 3.19 19.82 -11.72
N ALA A 20 1.93 20.15 -12.01
CA ALA A 20 0.84 20.04 -11.04
C ALA A 20 0.36 18.62 -10.76
N GLN A 21 0.49 17.71 -11.74
CA GLN A 21 0.16 16.30 -11.55
C GLN A 21 1.19 15.56 -10.69
N ASN A 22 2.43 16.06 -10.66
CA ASN A 22 3.52 15.45 -9.90
C ASN A 22 3.70 16.02 -8.48
N VAL A 23 2.99 17.11 -8.12
CA VAL A 23 3.09 17.73 -6.79
C VAL A 23 2.83 16.74 -5.65
N PRO A 24 1.76 15.90 -5.67
CA PRO A 24 1.52 14.94 -4.60
C PRO A 24 2.66 13.91 -4.46
N LEU A 25 3.20 13.45 -5.58
CA LEU A 25 4.33 12.53 -5.60
C LEU A 25 5.60 13.17 -5.01
N LEU A 26 5.90 14.41 -5.41
CA LEU A 26 7.04 15.17 -4.86
C LEU A 26 6.89 15.39 -3.36
N LEU A 27 5.69 15.73 -2.89
CA LEU A 27 5.41 15.88 -1.46
C LEU A 27 5.63 14.58 -0.70
N ALA A 28 5.19 13.43 -1.21
CA ALA A 28 5.42 12.12 -0.60
C ALA A 28 6.92 11.83 -0.45
N PHE A 29 7.73 12.09 -1.48
CA PHE A 29 9.18 11.91 -1.41
C PHE A 29 9.87 12.94 -0.49
N LEU A 30 9.41 14.19 -0.44
CA LEU A 30 9.92 15.19 0.51
C LEU A 30 9.59 14.78 1.96
N MET A 31 8.38 14.27 2.21
CA MET A 31 8.00 13.75 3.52
C MET A 31 8.86 12.54 3.90
N LEU A 32 9.10 11.62 2.97
CA LEU A 32 9.99 10.48 3.20
C LEU A 32 11.41 10.95 3.54
N ALA A 33 11.97 11.86 2.75
CA ALA A 33 13.31 12.41 3.00
C ALA A 33 13.38 13.10 4.37
N GLY A 34 12.37 13.92 4.71
CA GLY A 34 12.27 14.57 6.03
C GLY A 34 12.19 13.57 7.18
N THR A 35 11.37 12.52 7.04
CA THR A 35 11.23 11.47 8.07
C THR A 35 12.53 10.68 8.23
N VAL A 36 13.22 10.34 7.13
CA VAL A 36 14.52 9.67 7.19
C VAL A 36 15.57 10.55 7.88
N VAL A 37 15.66 11.84 7.52
CA VAL A 37 16.60 12.77 8.17
C VAL A 37 16.31 12.86 9.67
N PHE A 38 15.04 12.99 10.04
CA PHE A 38 14.64 13.08 11.45
C PHE A 38 14.95 11.79 12.21
N TYR A 39 14.70 10.63 11.60
CA TYR A 39 15.11 9.33 12.15
C TYR A 39 16.61 9.26 12.40
N VAL A 40 17.43 9.63 11.40
CA VAL A 40 18.90 9.58 11.54
C VAL A 40 19.40 10.51 12.64
N VAL A 41 18.82 11.72 12.76
CA VAL A 41 19.19 12.68 13.82
C VAL A 41 18.86 12.13 15.20
N LEU A 42 17.64 11.59 15.41
CA LEU A 42 17.25 11.01 16.70
C LEU A 42 18.06 9.76 17.05
N PHE A 43 18.29 8.91 16.05
CA PHE A 43 19.11 7.71 16.22
C PHE A 43 20.55 8.08 16.67
N TYR A 44 21.16 9.07 16.00
CA TYR A 44 22.49 9.55 16.39
C TYR A 44 22.51 10.19 17.78
N ALA A 45 21.50 10.99 18.11
CA ALA A 45 21.37 11.60 19.43
C ALA A 45 21.23 10.55 20.55
N SER A 46 20.57 9.41 20.26
CA SER A 46 20.33 8.35 21.24
C SER A 46 21.50 7.37 21.40
N LEU A 47 22.22 7.07 20.32
CA LEU A 47 23.24 6.00 20.29
C LEU A 47 24.65 6.48 19.95
N ALA A 48 24.84 7.76 19.70
CA ALA A 48 26.12 8.39 19.30
C ALA A 48 26.81 7.70 18.10
N ARG A 49 26.03 7.04 17.20
CA ARG A 49 26.47 6.43 15.96
C ARG A 49 25.45 6.59 14.85
N PHE A 50 25.85 6.51 13.60
CA PHE A 50 24.93 6.49 12.47
C PHE A 50 24.27 5.11 12.31
N PRO A 51 23.02 5.06 11.75
CA PRO A 51 22.38 3.80 11.37
C PRO A 51 23.26 3.03 10.37
N GLY A 52 23.41 1.73 10.58
CA GLY A 52 24.17 0.84 9.71
C GLY A 52 23.29 -0.04 8.83
N ASN A 53 23.88 -1.07 8.23
CA ASN A 53 23.16 -2.02 7.38
C ASN A 53 22.05 -2.75 8.12
N PHE A 54 22.25 -3.07 9.39
CA PHE A 54 21.22 -3.75 10.21
C PHE A 54 19.96 -2.88 10.36
N GLU A 55 20.13 -1.61 10.70
CA GLU A 55 19.01 -0.68 10.87
C GLU A 55 18.28 -0.43 9.54
N LEU A 56 19.02 -0.29 8.44
CA LEU A 56 18.44 -0.13 7.11
C LEU A 56 17.61 -1.37 6.71
N THR A 57 18.17 -2.56 6.88
CA THR A 57 17.48 -3.81 6.52
C THR A 57 16.30 -4.08 7.44
N SER A 58 16.45 -3.89 8.76
CA SER A 58 15.38 -4.08 9.73
C SER A 58 14.20 -3.14 9.48
N THR A 59 14.48 -1.84 9.26
CA THR A 59 13.45 -0.84 8.93
C THR A 59 12.73 -1.19 7.63
N THR A 60 13.47 -1.63 6.60
CA THR A 60 12.88 -2.02 5.33
C THR A 60 12.05 -3.29 5.46
N ASN A 61 12.53 -4.30 6.19
CA ASN A 61 11.79 -5.53 6.46
C ASN A 61 10.45 -5.24 7.16
N SER A 62 10.47 -4.40 8.18
CA SER A 62 9.27 -4.01 8.93
C SER A 62 8.27 -3.19 8.09
N ALA A 63 8.75 -2.47 7.08
CA ALA A 63 7.90 -1.69 6.18
C ALA A 63 7.22 -2.54 5.10
N LEU A 64 7.80 -3.69 4.69
CA LEU A 64 7.31 -4.48 3.56
C LEU A 64 5.84 -4.90 3.66
N PRO A 65 5.33 -5.42 4.79
CA PRO A 65 3.92 -5.77 4.89
C PRO A 65 3.02 -4.58 4.54
N LEU A 66 3.33 -3.39 5.08
CA LEU A 66 2.58 -2.17 4.78
C LEU A 66 2.74 -1.73 3.33
N VAL A 67 3.95 -1.83 2.76
CA VAL A 67 4.22 -1.48 1.36
C VAL A 67 3.39 -2.32 0.41
N PHE A 68 3.35 -3.65 0.60
CA PHE A 68 2.53 -4.55 -0.23
C PHE A 68 1.03 -4.24 -0.08
N ALA A 69 0.53 -4.15 1.14
CA ALA A 69 -0.86 -3.79 1.40
C ALA A 69 -1.25 -2.46 0.74
N THR A 70 -0.38 -1.45 0.84
CA THR A 70 -0.60 -0.11 0.28
C THR A 70 -0.58 -0.10 -1.25
N VAL A 71 0.26 -0.91 -1.90
CA VAL A 71 0.25 -1.05 -3.37
C VAL A 71 -1.06 -1.68 -3.84
N GLY A 72 -1.53 -2.73 -3.17
CA GLY A 72 -2.83 -3.35 -3.43
C GLY A 72 -3.97 -2.34 -3.28
N GLN A 73 -3.99 -1.61 -2.18
CA GLN A 73 -4.97 -0.56 -1.90
C GLN A 73 -4.95 0.56 -2.95
N THR A 74 -3.76 0.95 -3.42
CA THR A 74 -3.61 1.94 -4.49
C THR A 74 -4.29 1.51 -5.78
N ILE A 75 -4.14 0.24 -6.19
CA ILE A 75 -4.77 -0.29 -7.40
C ILE A 75 -6.30 -0.22 -7.29
N VAL A 76 -6.86 -0.56 -6.13
CA VAL A 76 -8.30 -0.50 -5.87
C VAL A 76 -8.78 0.96 -5.84
N PHE A 77 -8.08 1.88 -5.20
CA PHE A 77 -8.42 3.31 -5.19
C PHE A 77 -8.44 3.93 -6.57
N LEU A 78 -7.46 3.59 -7.41
CA LEU A 78 -7.38 4.15 -8.77
C LEU A 78 -8.63 3.89 -9.60
N CYS A 79 -9.40 2.82 -9.34
CA CYS A 79 -10.70 2.55 -9.99
C CYS A 79 -11.92 2.95 -9.13
N ARG A 80 -11.78 3.89 -8.19
CA ARG A 80 -12.82 4.36 -7.25
C ARG A 80 -13.37 3.27 -6.31
N GLY A 81 -12.57 2.24 -6.04
CA GLY A 81 -12.87 1.23 -5.03
C GLY A 81 -12.26 1.59 -3.68
N ILE A 82 -12.74 0.92 -2.63
CA ILE A 82 -12.14 0.92 -1.29
C ILE A 82 -12.16 -0.54 -0.84
N ASP A 83 -11.03 -1.03 -0.31
CA ASP A 83 -10.95 -2.38 0.22
C ASP A 83 -10.54 -2.35 1.70
N LEU A 84 -11.51 -2.57 2.57
CA LEU A 84 -11.28 -2.67 4.01
C LEU A 84 -10.94 -4.10 4.45
N SER A 85 -11.04 -5.09 3.55
CA SER A 85 -10.75 -6.49 3.88
C SER A 85 -9.27 -6.85 3.89
N VAL A 86 -8.39 -5.89 3.56
CA VAL A 86 -6.95 -6.09 3.45
C VAL A 86 -6.36 -6.71 4.73
N GLY A 87 -6.70 -6.17 5.91
CA GLY A 87 -6.22 -6.69 7.20
C GLY A 87 -6.64 -8.14 7.42
N GLY A 88 -7.93 -8.46 7.26
CA GLY A 88 -8.41 -9.83 7.44
C GLY A 88 -7.81 -10.82 6.45
N MET A 89 -7.49 -10.40 5.21
CA MET A 89 -6.76 -11.24 4.26
C MET A 89 -5.29 -11.44 4.68
N MET A 90 -4.66 -10.41 5.26
CA MET A 90 -3.33 -10.54 5.87
C MET A 90 -3.36 -11.52 7.04
N ASP A 91 -4.41 -11.49 7.87
CA ASP A 91 -4.59 -12.42 9.01
C ASP A 91 -4.71 -13.87 8.56
N ILE A 92 -5.54 -14.15 7.53
CA ILE A 92 -5.63 -15.50 6.93
C ILE A 92 -4.24 -15.93 6.44
N SER A 93 -3.55 -15.06 5.73
CA SER A 93 -2.26 -15.38 5.12
C SER A 93 -1.18 -15.64 6.16
N ASN A 94 -1.12 -14.81 7.21
CA ASN A 94 -0.21 -14.97 8.33
C ASN A 94 -0.48 -16.26 9.10
N SER A 95 -1.75 -16.52 9.45
CA SER A 95 -2.16 -17.73 10.18
C SER A 95 -1.87 -19.01 9.39
N LEU A 96 -2.23 -19.03 8.09
CA LEU A 96 -1.95 -20.19 7.23
C LEU A 96 -0.45 -20.46 7.08
N ALA A 97 0.36 -19.41 6.87
CA ALA A 97 1.81 -19.56 6.76
C ALA A 97 2.38 -20.19 8.05
N ALA A 98 2.02 -19.68 9.21
CA ALA A 98 2.51 -20.14 10.51
C ALA A 98 2.09 -21.58 10.86
N VAL A 99 0.90 -22.02 10.41
CA VAL A 99 0.39 -23.38 10.68
C VAL A 99 0.88 -24.38 9.65
N LYS A 100 1.01 -24.00 8.37
CA LYS A 100 1.18 -24.94 7.26
C LYS A 100 2.61 -25.05 6.72
N MET A 101 3.49 -24.08 6.99
CA MET A 101 4.86 -24.11 6.50
C MET A 101 5.88 -24.68 7.49
N GLN A 102 5.43 -25.20 8.63
CA GLN A 102 6.30 -25.62 9.76
C GLN A 102 7.38 -26.65 9.39
N ASP A 103 7.09 -27.53 8.42
CA ASP A 103 8.00 -28.61 7.99
C ASP A 103 9.31 -28.09 7.34
N GLY A 104 9.37 -26.81 6.96
CA GLY A 104 10.59 -26.16 6.47
C GLY A 104 11.10 -26.64 5.10
N GLY A 105 10.41 -27.52 4.42
CA GLY A 105 10.78 -27.98 3.07
C GLY A 105 10.49 -26.90 2.02
N ILE A 106 11.40 -26.72 1.05
CA ILE A 106 11.24 -25.71 -0.03
C ILE A 106 9.92 -25.90 -0.77
N GLY A 107 9.53 -27.16 -1.07
CA GLY A 107 8.26 -27.48 -1.73
C GLY A 107 7.04 -27.04 -0.91
N SER A 108 7.08 -27.22 0.42
CA SER A 108 6.03 -26.77 1.33
C SER A 108 5.94 -25.23 1.36
N MET A 109 7.07 -24.54 1.51
CA MET A 109 7.13 -23.08 1.54
C MET A 109 6.58 -22.47 0.24
N VAL A 110 7.04 -22.94 -0.92
CA VAL A 110 6.59 -22.44 -2.23
C VAL A 110 5.13 -22.81 -2.49
N GLY A 111 4.75 -24.04 -2.21
CA GLY A 111 3.38 -24.54 -2.42
C GLY A 111 2.36 -23.78 -1.59
N TRP A 112 2.61 -23.60 -0.28
CA TRP A 112 1.71 -22.84 0.58
C TRP A 112 1.72 -21.35 0.27
N SER A 113 2.85 -20.75 -0.12
CA SER A 113 2.86 -19.36 -0.61
C SER A 113 1.96 -19.20 -1.83
N ALA A 114 2.03 -20.11 -2.80
CA ALA A 114 1.17 -20.08 -3.99
C ALA A 114 -0.31 -20.24 -3.64
N ILE A 115 -0.64 -21.17 -2.73
CA ILE A 115 -2.02 -21.39 -2.24
C ILE A 115 -2.54 -20.14 -1.52
N ILE A 116 -1.75 -19.52 -0.65
CA ILE A 116 -2.12 -18.32 0.08
C ILE A 116 -2.37 -17.16 -0.89
N LEU A 117 -1.51 -16.96 -1.89
CA LEU A 117 -1.74 -15.93 -2.92
C LEU A 117 -3.00 -16.21 -3.74
N LEU A 118 -3.31 -17.48 -4.03
CA LEU A 118 -4.55 -17.88 -4.69
C LEU A 118 -5.78 -17.60 -3.80
N ILE A 119 -5.72 -17.87 -2.50
CA ILE A 119 -6.78 -17.50 -1.54
C ILE A 119 -6.99 -15.97 -1.57
N GLY A 120 -5.92 -15.18 -1.58
CA GLY A 120 -6.00 -13.73 -1.75
C GLY A 120 -6.70 -13.33 -3.05
N ALA A 121 -6.34 -13.98 -4.16
CA ALA A 121 -6.99 -13.74 -5.45
C ALA A 121 -8.48 -14.07 -5.43
N VAL A 122 -8.87 -15.18 -4.82
CA VAL A 122 -10.28 -15.62 -4.67
C VAL A 122 -11.06 -14.65 -3.77
N GLY A 123 -10.46 -14.23 -2.64
CA GLY A 123 -11.07 -13.23 -1.76
C GLY A 123 -11.28 -11.89 -2.46
N GLY A 124 -10.27 -11.41 -3.19
CA GLY A 124 -10.39 -10.21 -4.02
C GLY A 124 -11.39 -10.37 -5.15
N LEU A 125 -11.48 -11.56 -5.77
CA LEU A 125 -12.50 -11.86 -6.78
C LEU A 125 -13.91 -11.77 -6.20
N LEU A 126 -14.15 -12.32 -5.01
CA LEU A 126 -15.43 -12.23 -4.30
C LEU A 126 -15.82 -10.75 -4.09
N ASN A 127 -14.93 -9.95 -3.52
CA ASN A 127 -15.16 -8.51 -3.33
C ASN A 127 -15.44 -7.81 -4.66
N GLY A 128 -14.61 -8.07 -5.67
CA GLY A 128 -14.76 -7.48 -6.99
C GLY A 128 -16.09 -7.82 -7.68
N LEU A 129 -16.57 -9.07 -7.55
CA LEU A 129 -17.85 -9.50 -8.10
C LEU A 129 -19.01 -8.82 -7.37
N LEU A 130 -19.00 -8.80 -6.04
CA LEU A 130 -20.05 -8.16 -5.24
C LEU A 130 -20.14 -6.65 -5.53
N VAL A 131 -19.00 -5.98 -5.66
CA VAL A 131 -18.95 -4.53 -5.94
C VAL A 131 -19.28 -4.21 -7.40
N ALA A 132 -18.65 -4.90 -8.37
CA ALA A 132 -18.73 -4.50 -9.77
C ALA A 132 -19.92 -5.14 -10.52
N VAL A 133 -20.30 -6.37 -10.17
CA VAL A 133 -21.43 -7.08 -10.77
C VAL A 133 -22.67 -6.91 -9.91
N GLY A 134 -22.54 -7.15 -8.60
CA GLY A 134 -23.64 -6.96 -7.62
C GLY A 134 -24.00 -5.49 -7.40
N ARG A 135 -23.17 -4.54 -7.87
CA ARG A 135 -23.37 -3.08 -7.71
C ARG A 135 -23.54 -2.65 -6.25
N LEU A 136 -22.94 -3.41 -5.33
CA LEU A 136 -22.98 -3.09 -3.92
C LEU A 136 -21.94 -2.03 -3.58
N GLN A 137 -22.20 -1.29 -2.50
CA GLN A 137 -21.27 -0.26 -2.03
C GLN A 137 -19.95 -0.89 -1.55
N PRO A 138 -18.77 -0.46 -2.05
CA PRO A 138 -17.46 -1.06 -1.74
C PRO A 138 -17.19 -1.19 -0.24
N ILE A 139 -17.46 -0.13 0.53
CA ILE A 139 -17.19 -0.11 1.98
C ILE A 139 -18.00 -1.20 2.70
N VAL A 140 -19.29 -1.36 2.36
CA VAL A 140 -20.17 -2.35 3.01
C VAL A 140 -19.70 -3.77 2.69
N VAL A 141 -19.37 -4.04 1.42
CA VAL A 141 -18.88 -5.37 0.99
C VAL A 141 -17.58 -5.71 1.71
N THR A 142 -16.61 -4.80 1.68
CA THR A 142 -15.27 -5.09 2.19
C THR A 142 -15.20 -5.10 3.71
N LEU A 143 -16.07 -4.38 4.42
CA LEU A 143 -16.25 -4.53 5.87
C LEU A 143 -16.86 -5.89 6.23
N ALA A 144 -17.87 -6.34 5.48
CA ALA A 144 -18.46 -7.65 5.73
C ALA A 144 -17.44 -8.77 5.49
N THR A 145 -16.68 -8.68 4.40
CA THR A 145 -15.62 -9.69 4.10
C THR A 145 -14.43 -9.57 5.06
N LEU A 146 -14.10 -8.38 5.58
CA LEU A 146 -13.13 -8.23 6.66
C LEU A 146 -13.49 -9.12 7.85
N SER A 147 -14.73 -9.00 8.36
CA SER A 147 -15.19 -9.80 9.51
C SER A 147 -15.22 -11.30 9.22
N ILE A 148 -15.56 -11.69 7.97
CA ILE A 148 -15.52 -13.11 7.55
C ILE A 148 -14.06 -13.60 7.56
N TYR A 149 -13.13 -12.84 6.99
CA TYR A 149 -11.73 -13.24 6.90
C TYR A 149 -11.08 -13.30 8.28
N GLN A 150 -11.35 -12.35 9.18
CA GLN A 150 -10.91 -12.41 10.59
C GLN A 150 -11.44 -13.66 11.29
N GLY A 151 -12.74 -13.99 11.12
CA GLY A 151 -13.31 -15.21 11.70
C GLY A 151 -12.64 -16.48 11.17
N ILE A 152 -12.30 -16.52 9.87
CA ILE A 152 -11.55 -17.64 9.26
C ILE A 152 -10.13 -17.70 9.84
N ALA A 153 -9.43 -16.56 9.95
CA ALA A 153 -8.08 -16.51 10.50
C ALA A 153 -8.02 -17.02 11.95
N ILE A 154 -8.94 -16.57 12.81
CA ILE A 154 -9.07 -17.02 14.21
C ILE A 154 -9.39 -18.52 14.28
N LYS A 155 -10.22 -19.05 13.35
CA LYS A 155 -10.47 -20.49 13.30
C LYS A 155 -9.24 -21.30 12.90
N ILE A 156 -8.37 -20.76 12.04
CA ILE A 156 -7.12 -21.42 11.62
C ILE A 156 -6.08 -21.37 12.74
N LEU A 157 -5.98 -20.23 13.43
CA LEU A 157 -5.00 -19.99 14.49
C LEU A 157 -5.69 -19.24 15.66
N PRO A 158 -6.34 -19.98 16.60
CA PRO A 158 -7.11 -19.38 17.69
C PRO A 158 -6.25 -18.56 18.68
N GLU A 159 -4.99 -18.90 18.82
CA GLU A 159 -4.03 -18.24 19.70
C GLU A 159 -2.75 -17.93 18.90
N PRO A 160 -2.05 -16.80 19.20
CA PRO A 160 -0.76 -16.51 18.57
C PRO A 160 0.21 -17.70 18.73
N GLY A 161 0.83 -18.12 17.62
CA GLY A 161 1.70 -19.30 17.63
C GLY A 161 2.09 -19.77 16.26
N GLY A 162 2.36 -21.08 16.15
CA GLY A 162 2.91 -21.64 14.93
C GLY A 162 4.38 -21.24 14.72
N LYS A 163 4.93 -21.56 13.56
CA LYS A 163 6.34 -21.30 13.26
C LYS A 163 6.57 -21.07 11.77
N ILE A 164 7.32 -20.05 11.45
CA ILE A 164 7.80 -19.80 10.10
C ILE A 164 9.22 -20.40 9.97
N PRO A 165 9.50 -21.20 8.94
CA PRO A 165 10.83 -21.78 8.74
C PRO A 165 11.90 -20.69 8.62
N PRO A 166 13.08 -20.85 9.28
CA PRO A 166 14.17 -19.89 9.18
C PRO A 166 14.63 -19.59 7.74
N GLY A 167 14.58 -20.61 6.87
CA GLY A 167 14.92 -20.43 5.44
C GLY A 167 13.95 -19.50 4.72
N TYR A 168 12.66 -19.53 5.07
CA TYR A 168 11.65 -18.62 4.52
C TYR A 168 11.85 -17.19 4.99
N THR A 169 12.06 -17.01 6.30
CA THR A 169 12.40 -15.71 6.89
C THR A 169 13.68 -15.14 6.29
N ALA A 170 14.74 -15.96 6.19
CA ALA A 170 16.00 -15.53 5.60
C ALA A 170 15.87 -15.16 4.11
N PHE A 171 14.97 -15.75 3.37
CA PHE A 171 14.70 -15.38 1.98
C PHE A 171 13.97 -14.06 1.85
N LEU A 172 12.91 -13.84 2.64
CA LEU A 172 12.06 -12.66 2.53
C LEU A 172 12.59 -11.45 3.29
N THR A 173 13.14 -11.65 4.49
CA THR A 173 13.43 -10.59 5.48
C THR A 173 14.83 -10.73 6.08
N ASN A 174 15.83 -11.04 5.26
CA ASN A 174 17.22 -11.16 5.72
C ASN A 174 17.72 -9.82 6.27
N THR A 175 18.45 -9.88 7.39
CA THR A 175 19.07 -8.70 8.01
C THR A 175 20.54 -8.52 7.64
N SER A 176 21.18 -9.56 7.11
CA SER A 176 22.60 -9.50 6.69
C SER A 176 22.81 -8.90 5.31
N TYR A 177 21.82 -9.07 4.41
CA TYR A 177 21.78 -8.41 3.10
C TYR A 177 20.36 -7.90 2.83
N PRO A 178 20.20 -6.82 2.05
CA PRO A 178 18.93 -6.12 1.94
C PRO A 178 17.94 -6.82 1.01
N SER A 179 17.50 -8.06 1.35
CA SER A 179 16.51 -8.81 0.57
C SER A 179 15.22 -7.99 0.38
N ALA A 180 14.80 -7.27 1.40
CA ALA A 180 13.63 -6.41 1.36
C ALA A 180 13.74 -5.29 0.31
N LEU A 181 14.91 -4.70 0.11
CA LEU A 181 15.12 -3.69 -0.94
C LEU A 181 14.95 -4.29 -2.34
N ILE A 182 15.28 -5.57 -2.54
CA ILE A 182 15.04 -6.27 -3.81
C ILE A 182 13.54 -6.35 -4.07
N PHE A 183 12.72 -6.70 -3.06
CA PHE A 183 11.26 -6.73 -3.21
C PHE A 183 10.67 -5.35 -3.47
N VAL A 184 11.18 -4.30 -2.82
CA VAL A 184 10.79 -2.92 -3.13
C VAL A 184 11.13 -2.56 -4.58
N ALA A 185 12.34 -2.91 -5.04
CA ALA A 185 12.75 -2.68 -6.43
C ALA A 185 11.87 -3.45 -7.43
N LEU A 186 11.51 -4.70 -7.11
CA LEU A 186 10.58 -5.50 -7.92
C LEU A 186 9.18 -4.89 -7.95
N LEU A 187 8.68 -4.35 -6.83
CA LEU A 187 7.41 -3.63 -6.79
C LEU A 187 7.43 -2.35 -7.63
N ILE A 188 8.53 -1.59 -7.58
CA ILE A 188 8.73 -0.41 -8.41
C ILE A 188 8.74 -0.81 -9.90
N LEU A 189 9.49 -1.84 -10.26
CA LEU A 189 9.55 -2.36 -11.63
C LEU A 189 8.18 -2.85 -12.09
N PHE A 190 7.50 -3.65 -11.25
CA PHE A 190 6.12 -4.09 -11.49
C PHE A 190 5.21 -2.89 -11.80
N TRP A 191 5.26 -1.85 -10.97
CA TRP A 191 4.42 -0.68 -11.16
C TRP A 191 4.72 0.08 -12.46
N LEU A 192 6.01 0.25 -12.79
CA LEU A 192 6.42 0.95 -14.02
C LEU A 192 5.94 0.22 -15.29
N VAL A 193 5.93 -1.11 -15.26
CA VAL A 193 5.36 -1.94 -16.33
C VAL A 193 3.84 -1.91 -16.29
N PHE A 194 3.25 -2.20 -15.13
CA PHE A 194 1.81 -2.30 -14.91
C PHE A 194 1.03 -1.09 -15.41
N ARG A 195 1.47 0.11 -15.05
CA ARG A 195 0.80 1.37 -15.43
C ARG A 195 0.78 1.60 -16.95
N ARG A 196 1.62 0.89 -17.73
CA ARG A 196 1.68 0.96 -19.20
C ARG A 196 0.87 -0.12 -19.88
N THR A 197 0.41 -1.14 -19.18
CA THR A 197 -0.45 -2.18 -19.72
C THR A 197 -1.84 -1.63 -20.03
N SER A 198 -2.57 -2.30 -20.94
CA SER A 198 -3.97 -1.95 -21.24
C SER A 198 -4.85 -1.98 -19.98
N PHE A 199 -4.56 -2.90 -19.06
CA PHE A 199 -5.28 -3.02 -17.78
C PHE A 199 -4.97 -1.85 -16.84
N GLY A 200 -3.70 -1.46 -16.69
CA GLY A 200 -3.31 -0.29 -15.89
C GLY A 200 -3.92 1.00 -16.44
N VAL A 201 -3.86 1.20 -17.75
CA VAL A 201 -4.51 2.35 -18.42
C VAL A 201 -6.02 2.36 -18.18
N ALA A 202 -6.67 1.19 -18.26
CA ALA A 202 -8.11 1.06 -18.03
C ALA A 202 -8.51 1.43 -16.61
N ILE A 203 -7.71 1.06 -15.57
CA ILE A 203 -7.93 1.44 -14.18
C ILE A 203 -7.94 2.97 -14.02
N TYR A 204 -6.95 3.67 -14.58
CA TYR A 204 -6.90 5.13 -14.55
C TYR A 204 -8.06 5.77 -15.30
N ALA A 205 -8.44 5.20 -16.46
CA ALA A 205 -9.57 5.70 -17.26
C ALA A 205 -10.88 5.63 -16.46
N ILE A 206 -11.19 4.48 -15.83
CA ILE A 206 -12.38 4.29 -14.98
C ILE A 206 -12.37 5.26 -13.81
N GLY A 207 -11.22 5.45 -13.18
CA GLY A 207 -11.10 6.36 -12.05
C GLY A 207 -11.27 7.83 -12.43
N ASN A 208 -10.93 8.23 -13.64
CA ASN A 208 -11.17 9.61 -14.09
C ASN A 208 -12.64 9.82 -14.48
N ASP A 209 -13.18 8.97 -15.35
CA ASP A 209 -14.59 9.01 -15.78
C ASP A 209 -15.00 7.63 -16.29
N GLU A 210 -15.88 6.96 -15.56
CA GLU A 210 -16.33 5.60 -15.88
C GLU A 210 -17.20 5.57 -17.14
N GLU A 211 -18.06 6.58 -17.35
CA GLU A 211 -18.97 6.64 -18.49
C GLU A 211 -18.17 6.88 -19.79
N ALA A 212 -17.25 7.85 -19.75
CA ALA A 212 -16.36 8.10 -20.86
C ALA A 212 -15.45 6.89 -21.17
N ALA A 213 -14.91 6.21 -20.14
CA ALA A 213 -14.13 5.00 -20.31
C ALA A 213 -14.94 3.89 -21.02
N ARG A 214 -16.19 3.69 -20.59
CA ARG A 214 -17.12 2.71 -21.20
C ARG A 214 -17.44 3.07 -22.63
N ALA A 215 -17.72 4.33 -22.93
CA ALA A 215 -17.99 4.81 -24.30
C ALA A 215 -16.80 4.58 -25.24
N ASN A 216 -15.57 4.60 -24.70
CA ASN A 216 -14.34 4.29 -25.43
C ASN A 216 -13.97 2.78 -25.41
N GLY A 217 -14.90 1.89 -25.08
CA GLY A 217 -14.75 0.44 -25.18
C GLY A 217 -14.04 -0.23 -23.99
N VAL A 218 -13.75 0.48 -22.89
CA VAL A 218 -13.17 -0.11 -21.68
C VAL A 218 -14.20 -1.02 -21.02
N ARG A 219 -13.83 -2.27 -20.71
CA ARG A 219 -14.68 -3.24 -19.99
C ARG A 219 -14.65 -2.93 -18.49
N THR A 220 -15.38 -1.88 -18.06
CA THR A 220 -15.30 -1.31 -16.70
C THR A 220 -15.51 -2.35 -15.61
N THR A 221 -16.52 -3.22 -15.71
CA THR A 221 -16.80 -4.29 -14.74
C THR A 221 -15.62 -5.26 -14.57
N ARG A 222 -15.08 -5.77 -15.68
CA ARG A 222 -13.95 -6.72 -15.64
C ARG A 222 -12.70 -6.07 -15.06
N THR A 223 -12.44 -4.84 -15.42
CA THR A 223 -11.29 -4.08 -14.92
C THR A 223 -11.42 -3.84 -13.41
N ARG A 224 -12.60 -3.48 -12.93
CA ARG A 224 -12.85 -3.27 -11.49
C ARG A 224 -12.68 -4.59 -10.71
N VAL A 225 -13.26 -5.70 -11.20
CA VAL A 225 -13.06 -7.03 -10.60
C VAL A 225 -11.58 -7.37 -10.54
N GLY A 226 -10.85 -7.19 -11.64
CA GLY A 226 -9.40 -7.46 -11.68
C GLY A 226 -8.59 -6.60 -10.69
N ALA A 227 -9.02 -5.34 -10.45
CA ALA A 227 -8.38 -4.47 -9.47
C ALA A 227 -8.52 -5.04 -8.04
N TYR A 228 -9.71 -5.54 -7.67
CA TYR A 228 -9.90 -6.21 -6.38
C TYR A 228 -9.15 -7.53 -6.27
N VAL A 229 -9.09 -8.33 -7.35
CA VAL A 229 -8.27 -9.56 -7.40
C VAL A 229 -6.80 -9.24 -7.09
N MET A 230 -6.26 -8.21 -7.74
CA MET A 230 -4.89 -7.76 -7.45
C MET A 230 -4.74 -7.24 -6.03
N GLY A 231 -5.72 -6.47 -5.52
CA GLY A 231 -5.76 -6.03 -4.12
C GLY A 231 -5.65 -7.20 -3.15
N GLY A 232 -6.44 -8.25 -3.36
CA GLY A 232 -6.40 -9.46 -2.54
C GLY A 232 -5.08 -10.23 -2.62
N VAL A 233 -4.48 -10.34 -3.81
CA VAL A 233 -3.14 -10.96 -3.98
C VAL A 233 -2.07 -10.16 -3.22
N PHE A 234 -2.09 -8.83 -3.31
CA PHE A 234 -1.16 -7.97 -2.59
C PHE A 234 -1.38 -8.02 -1.08
N ALA A 235 -2.63 -8.11 -0.61
CA ALA A 235 -2.95 -8.30 0.80
C ALA A 235 -2.43 -9.65 1.32
N ALA A 236 -2.60 -10.73 0.55
CA ALA A 236 -2.06 -12.04 0.89
C ALA A 236 -0.52 -12.04 0.92
N ALA A 237 0.13 -11.39 -0.04
CA ALA A 237 1.57 -11.21 -0.03
C ALA A 237 2.04 -10.40 1.19
N ALA A 238 1.33 -9.33 1.55
CA ALA A 238 1.60 -8.56 2.77
C ALA A 238 1.54 -9.43 4.03
N GLY A 239 0.56 -10.34 4.14
CA GLY A 239 0.44 -11.29 5.24
C GLY A 239 1.59 -12.32 5.28
N LEU A 240 2.11 -12.76 4.13
CA LEU A 240 3.30 -13.61 4.06
C LEU A 240 4.56 -12.89 4.55
N PHE A 241 4.74 -11.62 4.17
CA PHE A 241 5.84 -10.81 4.70
C PHE A 241 5.68 -10.54 6.20
N LEU A 242 4.45 -10.31 6.68
CA LEU A 242 4.15 -10.16 8.10
C LEU A 242 4.54 -11.43 8.87
N ALA A 243 4.16 -12.61 8.39
CA ALA A 243 4.54 -13.89 8.99
C ALA A 243 6.06 -14.08 9.03
N ALA A 244 6.77 -13.69 7.95
CA ALA A 244 8.23 -13.78 7.89
C ALA A 244 8.92 -12.82 8.86
N THR A 245 8.38 -11.61 9.08
CA THR A 245 8.95 -10.63 10.02
C THR A 245 8.68 -11.00 11.48
N THR A 246 7.49 -11.53 11.80
CA THR A 246 7.12 -11.96 13.15
C THR A 246 7.62 -13.35 13.51
N THR A 247 8.09 -14.12 12.51
CA THR A 247 8.53 -15.54 12.65
C THR A 247 7.49 -16.49 13.22
N GLY A 248 6.26 -16.05 13.34
CA GLY A 248 5.09 -16.76 13.86
C GLY A 248 3.80 -16.20 13.28
N GLY A 249 2.68 -16.73 13.73
CA GLY A 249 1.34 -16.32 13.33
C GLY A 249 0.56 -15.67 14.45
N ASP A 250 -0.28 -14.69 14.07
CA ASP A 250 -1.30 -14.08 14.89
C ASP A 250 -2.47 -13.71 13.99
N ALA A 251 -3.66 -14.22 14.32
CA ALA A 251 -4.88 -14.05 13.52
C ALA A 251 -5.46 -12.62 13.57
N THR A 252 -4.83 -11.70 14.30
CA THR A 252 -5.25 -10.30 14.46
C THR A 252 -4.16 -9.30 14.08
N ALA A 253 -2.96 -9.78 13.75
CA ALA A 253 -1.81 -8.92 13.46
C ALA A 253 -2.00 -8.03 12.23
N GLY A 254 -2.86 -8.44 11.29
CA GLY A 254 -3.20 -7.68 10.07
C GLY A 254 -4.17 -6.54 10.29
N ASP A 255 -4.92 -6.51 11.39
CA ASP A 255 -6.00 -5.54 11.64
C ASP A 255 -5.54 -4.09 11.49
N SER A 256 -4.39 -3.77 12.06
CA SER A 256 -3.82 -2.42 12.02
C SER A 256 -3.46 -1.96 10.60
N PHE A 257 -3.19 -2.90 9.69
CA PHE A 257 -2.81 -2.59 8.31
C PHE A 257 -4.00 -2.14 7.45
N THR A 258 -5.24 -2.46 7.84
CA THR A 258 -6.44 -2.04 7.09
C THR A 258 -6.47 -0.53 6.92
N LEU A 259 -6.48 0.24 7.99
CA LEU A 259 -6.53 1.70 7.95
C LEU A 259 -5.17 2.32 7.60
N THR A 260 -4.08 1.72 8.07
CA THR A 260 -2.73 2.24 7.83
C THR A 260 -2.34 2.16 6.35
N SER A 261 -2.75 1.12 5.60
CA SER A 261 -2.51 1.03 4.15
C SER A 261 -3.27 2.09 3.36
N ILE A 262 -4.52 2.40 3.77
CA ILE A 262 -5.31 3.50 3.21
C ILE A 262 -4.59 4.83 3.44
N ALA A 263 -4.17 5.06 4.66
CA ALA A 263 -3.47 6.25 5.07
C ALA A 263 -2.14 6.44 4.33
N ALA A 264 -1.36 5.36 4.18
CA ALA A 264 -0.12 5.35 3.42
C ALA A 264 -0.35 5.69 1.93
N ALA A 265 -1.43 5.16 1.33
CA ALA A 265 -1.79 5.48 -0.05
C ALA A 265 -2.15 6.97 -0.22
N PHE A 266 -2.89 7.56 0.74
CA PHE A 266 -3.23 8.99 0.71
C PHE A 266 -2.02 9.87 0.92
N LEU A 267 -1.17 9.53 1.87
CA LEU A 267 0.10 10.21 2.11
C LEU A 267 0.97 10.19 0.85
N GLY A 268 0.93 9.08 0.10
CA GLY A 268 1.56 8.91 -1.20
C GLY A 268 0.92 9.68 -2.35
N GLY A 269 -0.17 10.44 -2.09
CA GLY A 269 -0.86 11.27 -3.07
C GLY A 269 -1.88 10.52 -3.93
N THR A 270 -2.28 9.31 -3.55
CA THR A 270 -3.38 8.59 -4.18
C THR A 270 -4.72 9.09 -3.65
N THR A 271 -5.69 9.35 -4.54
CA THR A 271 -7.01 9.87 -4.15
C THR A 271 -8.05 8.76 -4.08
N ILE A 272 -8.96 8.84 -3.09
CA ILE A 272 -10.13 7.94 -2.99
C ILE A 272 -11.12 8.13 -4.14
N PHE A 273 -11.10 9.29 -4.77
CA PHE A 273 -12.00 9.60 -5.89
C PHE A 273 -11.56 8.95 -7.20
N GLY A 274 -10.44 8.22 -7.19
CA GLY A 274 -9.90 7.50 -8.34
C GLY A 274 -9.14 8.37 -9.34
N GLY A 275 -8.59 7.72 -10.36
CA GLY A 275 -7.96 8.36 -11.52
C GLY A 275 -6.65 9.10 -11.27
N ARG A 276 -6.27 9.32 -10.02
CA ARG A 276 -5.05 10.06 -9.63
C ARG A 276 -4.32 9.35 -8.52
N GLY A 277 -3.03 9.16 -8.68
CA GLY A 277 -2.16 8.50 -7.72
C GLY A 277 -1.11 7.63 -8.41
N SER A 278 -0.19 7.08 -7.60
CA SER A 278 0.87 6.21 -8.09
C SER A 278 1.37 5.33 -6.96
N ALA A 279 1.59 4.04 -7.22
CA ALA A 279 2.18 3.18 -6.21
C ALA A 279 3.59 3.64 -5.77
N LEU A 280 4.32 4.39 -6.60
CA LEU A 280 5.59 4.99 -6.17
C LEU A 280 5.42 5.94 -4.99
N GLY A 281 4.40 6.81 -5.06
CA GLY A 281 4.06 7.69 -3.95
C GLY A 281 3.54 6.90 -2.74
N SER A 282 2.69 5.91 -2.98
CA SER A 282 2.12 5.06 -1.92
C SER A 282 3.20 4.24 -1.19
N ILE A 283 4.21 3.73 -1.92
CA ILE A 283 5.39 3.09 -1.32
C ILE A 283 6.13 4.09 -0.42
N ALA A 284 6.36 5.32 -0.90
CA ALA A 284 6.98 6.36 -0.07
C ALA A 284 6.14 6.67 1.18
N GLY A 285 4.82 6.77 1.05
CA GLY A 285 3.89 6.95 2.17
C GLY A 285 3.93 5.80 3.19
N ALA A 286 4.02 4.56 2.72
CA ALA A 286 4.17 3.39 3.58
C ALA A 286 5.49 3.42 4.37
N PHE A 287 6.59 3.79 3.72
CA PHE A 287 7.87 3.98 4.41
C PHE A 287 7.82 5.11 5.44
N VAL A 288 7.17 6.24 5.14
CA VAL A 288 6.99 7.34 6.10
C VAL A 288 6.32 6.82 7.37
N LEU A 289 5.19 6.09 7.24
CA LEU A 289 4.47 5.58 8.40
C LEU A 289 5.24 4.50 9.17
N SER A 290 5.98 3.64 8.47
CA SER A 290 6.80 2.61 9.12
C SER A 290 8.00 3.21 9.87
N ILE A 291 8.70 4.19 9.26
CA ILE A 291 9.83 4.86 9.90
C ILE A 291 9.35 5.73 11.07
N LEU A 292 8.14 6.29 11.00
CA LEU A 292 7.57 7.08 12.08
C LEU A 292 7.50 6.31 13.40
N ILE A 293 7.19 5.01 13.37
CA ILE A 293 7.20 4.16 14.57
C ILE A 293 8.61 4.14 15.20
N SER A 294 9.64 3.97 14.37
CA SER A 294 11.03 4.02 14.83
C SER A 294 11.43 5.40 15.37
N VAL A 295 10.95 6.47 14.73
CA VAL A 295 11.12 7.86 15.17
C VAL A 295 10.52 8.05 16.58
N LEU A 296 9.29 7.59 16.79
CA LEU A 296 8.62 7.70 18.10
C LEU A 296 9.35 6.89 19.18
N PHE A 297 9.88 5.72 18.83
CA PHE A 297 10.69 4.91 19.72
C PHE A 297 11.96 5.63 20.17
N PHE A 298 12.74 6.19 19.22
CA PHE A 298 13.97 6.93 19.56
C PHE A 298 13.70 8.31 20.19
N ALA A 299 12.49 8.85 20.04
CA ALA A 299 12.04 10.02 20.77
C ALA A 299 11.63 9.71 22.22
N GLY A 300 11.73 8.44 22.67
CA GLY A 300 11.37 8.01 24.02
C GLY A 300 9.86 7.93 24.28
N ILE A 301 9.04 7.87 23.22
CA ILE A 301 7.60 7.71 23.35
C ILE A 301 7.27 6.26 23.71
N ASP A 302 6.54 6.08 24.82
CA ASP A 302 6.08 4.78 25.25
C ASP A 302 5.26 4.08 24.13
N PRO A 303 5.50 2.78 23.85
CA PRO A 303 4.77 2.01 22.84
C PRO A 303 3.24 2.10 22.94
N LEU A 304 2.69 2.25 24.13
CA LEU A 304 1.24 2.41 24.34
C LEU A 304 0.66 3.67 23.67
N TYR A 305 1.47 4.72 23.53
CA TYR A 305 1.04 5.97 22.91
C TYR A 305 1.43 6.09 21.43
N GLN A 306 2.20 5.17 20.89
CA GLN A 306 2.69 5.25 19.51
C GLN A 306 1.54 5.32 18.49
N SER A 307 0.49 4.50 18.67
CA SER A 307 -0.70 4.52 17.80
C SER A 307 -1.42 5.87 17.82
N PHE A 308 -1.50 6.52 19.00
CA PHE A 308 -2.08 7.86 19.13
C PHE A 308 -1.29 8.90 18.34
N TYR A 309 0.04 8.93 18.51
CA TYR A 309 0.90 9.88 17.78
C TYR A 309 0.94 9.59 16.28
N GLN A 310 0.88 8.32 15.89
CA GLN A 310 0.77 7.94 14.48
C GLN A 310 -0.53 8.47 13.87
N GLY A 311 -1.67 8.35 14.56
CA GLY A 311 -2.94 8.91 14.14
C GLY A 311 -2.91 10.44 14.02
N LEU A 312 -2.31 11.12 15.02
CA LEU A 312 -2.13 12.57 15.00
C LEU A 312 -1.26 13.03 13.82
N PHE A 313 -0.14 12.35 13.58
CA PHE A 313 0.73 12.60 12.43
C PHE A 313 -0.04 12.44 11.11
N LEU A 314 -0.85 11.41 10.98
CA LEU A 314 -1.69 11.17 9.81
C LEU A 314 -2.64 12.33 9.54
N ILE A 315 -3.35 12.81 10.56
CA ILE A 315 -4.26 13.96 10.42
C ILE A 315 -3.48 15.19 9.94
N LEU A 316 -2.35 15.48 10.57
CA LEU A 316 -1.50 16.62 10.19
C LEU A 316 -0.99 16.50 8.76
N ALA A 317 -0.52 15.31 8.34
CA ALA A 317 -0.02 15.06 7.01
C ALA A 317 -1.10 15.25 5.93
N VAL A 318 -2.32 14.75 6.18
CA VAL A 318 -3.46 14.92 5.28
C VAL A 318 -3.87 16.39 5.19
N VAL A 319 -3.96 17.09 6.32
CA VAL A 319 -4.30 18.53 6.36
C VAL A 319 -3.27 19.34 5.57
N ILE A 320 -1.98 19.12 5.80
CA ILE A 320 -0.91 19.78 5.06
C ILE A 320 -1.02 19.48 3.56
N GLY A 321 -1.23 18.23 3.18
CA GLY A 321 -1.39 17.81 1.78
C GLY A 321 -2.56 18.52 1.09
N VAL A 322 -3.71 18.63 1.77
CA VAL A 322 -4.90 19.33 1.25
C VAL A 322 -4.64 20.84 1.13
N LEU A 323 -4.03 21.46 2.13
CA LEU A 323 -3.72 22.90 2.12
C LEU A 323 -2.75 23.25 0.99
N VAL A 324 -1.67 22.50 0.84
CA VAL A 324 -0.71 22.69 -0.26
C VAL A 324 -1.39 22.48 -1.61
N GLY A 325 -2.21 21.45 -1.75
CA GLY A 325 -2.98 21.19 -2.98
C GLY A 325 -3.92 22.36 -3.33
N ARG A 326 -4.59 22.96 -2.36
CA ARG A 326 -5.44 24.16 -2.56
C ARG A 326 -4.64 25.41 -2.94
N LEU A 327 -3.48 25.62 -2.31
CA LEU A 327 -2.62 26.78 -2.62
C LEU A 327 -2.05 26.70 -4.04
N VAL A 328 -1.64 25.51 -4.47
CA VAL A 328 -1.16 25.29 -5.85
C VAL A 328 -2.30 25.37 -6.87
N GLY A 329 -3.51 24.89 -6.52
CA GLY A 329 -4.69 24.98 -7.39
C GLY A 329 -5.29 26.39 -7.51
N ARG A 330 -5.14 27.27 -6.51
CA ARG A 330 -5.64 28.66 -6.53
C ARG A 330 -4.85 29.60 -7.45
N LYS A 331 -3.63 29.23 -7.82
CA LYS A 331 -2.81 30.04 -8.76
C LYS A 331 -3.16 29.79 -10.24
N ARG A 332 -4.30 29.15 -10.50
CA ARG A 332 -4.90 28.93 -11.82
C ARG A 332 -6.28 29.55 -11.93
#